data_a2f8987d058853200fde6ccf14934049
#
_entry.id   a2f8987d058853200fde6ccf14934049
#
_cell.length_a   1.000
_cell.length_b   1.000
_cell.length_c   1.000
_cell.angle_alpha   90.00
_cell.angle_beta   90.00
_cell.angle_gamma   90.00
#
_symmetry.space_group_name_H-M   'P 1'
#
loop_
_entity.id
_entity.type
_entity.pdbx_description
1 polymer ?
#
loop_
_entity_poly.entity_id
_entity_poly.type
_entity_poly.pdbx_seq_one_letter_code
_entity_poly.pdbx_strand_id
1 'polypeptide(L)'
;MNSSGDVLNDAAVYIEGNLVKALGSNEEVTASYSDTADKIIDARGKYIFPGFINTHVHSYQNLLKGMGTDLCFADWFMQVASPAGAML
;
A
#
# COMPACT_ATOMS: atom_id res chain seq x y z
N MET A 1 1.67 10.62 2.36
CA MET A 1 2.21 10.94 3.70
C MET A 1 3.09 12.16 3.53
N ASN A 2 2.81 13.19 4.31
CA ASN A 2 3.69 14.36 4.42
C ASN A 2 4.72 14.13 5.54
N SER A 3 5.68 15.04 5.66
CA SER A 3 6.73 14.95 6.68
C SER A 3 6.23 15.07 8.12
N SER A 4 5.03 15.63 8.32
CA SER A 4 4.38 15.77 9.64
C SER A 4 3.60 14.54 10.09
N GLY A 5 3.33 13.60 9.18
CA GLY A 5 2.56 12.39 9.52
C GLY A 5 1.08 12.65 9.79
N ASP A 6 0.52 13.71 9.20
CA ASP A 6 -0.87 14.09 9.44
C ASP A 6 -1.85 13.00 9.04
N VAL A 7 -2.86 12.79 9.86
CA VAL A 7 -3.99 11.91 9.62
C VAL A 7 -5.25 12.77 9.54
N LEU A 8 -5.93 12.71 8.40
CA LEU A 8 -7.22 13.37 8.23
C LEU A 8 -8.33 12.37 8.56
N ASN A 9 -9.20 12.74 9.50
CA ASN A 9 -10.39 11.96 9.81
C ASN A 9 -11.59 12.52 9.03
N ASP A 10 -12.52 11.64 8.66
CA ASP A 10 -13.69 11.99 7.85
C ASP A 10 -13.30 12.83 6.62
N ALA A 11 -12.37 12.29 5.86
CA ALA A 11 -11.79 12.96 4.71
C ALA A 11 -12.23 12.30 3.39
N ALA A 12 -12.15 13.06 2.32
CA ALA A 12 -12.36 12.56 0.97
C ALA A 12 -11.20 12.96 0.04
N VAL A 13 -11.04 12.16 -1.00
CA VAL A 13 -10.05 12.36 -2.07
C VAL A 13 -10.79 12.42 -3.40
N TYR A 14 -10.59 13.48 -4.18
CA TYR A 14 -11.05 13.55 -5.55
C TYR A 14 -9.89 13.30 -6.51
N ILE A 15 -10.09 12.36 -7.42
CA ILE A 15 -9.10 11.92 -8.41
C ILE A 15 -9.66 12.17 -9.80
N GLU A 16 -8.87 12.79 -10.64
CA GLU A 16 -9.20 13.01 -12.04
C GLU A 16 -8.07 12.44 -12.91
N GLY A 17 -8.42 11.45 -13.74
CA GLY A 17 -7.42 10.68 -14.48
C GLY A 17 -6.44 9.97 -13.54
N ASN A 18 -5.18 10.38 -13.57
CA ASN A 18 -4.10 9.82 -12.73
C ASN A 18 -3.61 10.79 -11.64
N LEU A 19 -4.37 11.87 -11.38
CA LEU A 19 -3.95 12.92 -10.46
C LEU A 19 -4.94 13.07 -9.30
N VAL A 20 -4.42 13.23 -8.09
CA VAL A 20 -5.17 13.71 -6.94
C VAL A 20 -5.39 15.20 -7.11
N LYS A 21 -6.63 15.62 -7.32
CA LYS A 21 -7.04 17.02 -7.55
C LYS A 21 -7.42 17.72 -6.25
N ALA A 22 -8.08 17.00 -5.36
CA ALA A 22 -8.45 17.53 -4.07
C ALA A 22 -8.33 16.49 -2.96
N LEU A 23 -7.97 16.95 -1.78
CA LEU A 23 -7.92 16.19 -0.54
C LEU A 23 -8.34 17.13 0.58
N GLY A 24 -9.33 16.75 1.36
CA GLY A 24 -9.83 17.59 2.45
C GLY A 24 -10.92 16.89 3.23
N SER A 25 -11.71 17.67 3.97
CA SER A 25 -12.86 17.14 4.68
C SER A 25 -13.85 16.49 3.70
N ASN A 26 -14.54 15.46 4.16
CA ASN A 26 -15.56 14.79 3.35
C ASN A 26 -16.64 15.77 2.86
N GLU A 27 -17.06 16.68 3.72
CA GLU A 27 -18.07 17.70 3.40
C GLU A 27 -17.62 18.61 2.25
N GLU A 28 -16.43 19.20 2.34
CA GLU A 28 -15.91 20.16 1.35
C GLU A 28 -15.67 19.50 -0.01
N VAL A 29 -15.03 18.34 -0.03
CA VAL A 29 -14.72 17.65 -1.27
C VAL A 29 -15.98 17.11 -1.93
N THR A 30 -16.92 16.56 -1.16
CA THR A 30 -18.21 16.09 -1.69
C THR A 30 -19.04 17.23 -2.25
N ALA A 31 -19.15 18.34 -1.53
CA ALA A 31 -19.88 19.52 -2.01
C ALA A 31 -19.33 20.08 -3.32
N SER A 32 -18.01 19.98 -3.52
CA SER A 32 -17.36 20.55 -4.71
C SER A 32 -17.34 19.62 -5.92
N TYR A 33 -17.33 18.31 -5.72
CA TYR A 33 -16.97 17.35 -6.78
C TYR A 33 -17.96 16.20 -6.96
N SER A 34 -18.95 15.98 -6.06
CA SER A 34 -19.88 14.84 -6.18
C SER A 34 -20.64 14.81 -7.49
N ASP A 35 -21.07 15.97 -7.98
CA ASP A 35 -21.88 16.09 -9.19
C ASP A 35 -21.07 15.89 -10.48
N THR A 36 -19.74 15.99 -10.40
CA THR A 36 -18.83 15.80 -11.54
C THR A 36 -18.12 14.46 -11.54
N ALA A 37 -18.21 13.71 -10.43
CA ALA A 37 -17.55 12.43 -10.30
C ALA A 37 -18.34 11.33 -11.02
N ASP A 38 -17.69 10.62 -11.93
CA ASP A 38 -18.26 9.46 -12.62
C ASP A 38 -18.53 8.29 -11.65
N LYS A 39 -17.77 8.23 -10.57
CA LYS A 39 -17.86 7.16 -9.57
C LYS A 39 -17.52 7.65 -8.18
N ILE A 40 -18.38 7.34 -7.23
CA ILE A 40 -18.14 7.58 -5.81
C ILE A 40 -17.93 6.24 -5.10
N ILE A 41 -16.86 6.14 -4.32
CA ILE A 41 -16.53 4.95 -3.52
C ILE A 41 -16.71 5.30 -2.05
N ASP A 42 -17.63 4.62 -1.39
CA ASP A 42 -17.78 4.72 0.07
C ASP A 42 -16.64 4.00 0.78
N ALA A 43 -15.80 4.78 1.44
CA ALA A 43 -14.63 4.29 2.19
C ALA A 43 -14.81 4.39 3.71
N ARG A 44 -16.04 4.50 4.22
CA ARG A 44 -16.30 4.55 5.66
C ARG A 44 -15.70 3.33 6.37
N GLY A 45 -15.02 3.57 7.49
CA GLY A 45 -14.32 2.54 8.25
C GLY A 45 -13.04 2.00 7.59
N LYS A 46 -12.54 2.68 6.56
CA LYS A 46 -11.31 2.31 5.84
C LYS A 46 -10.27 3.42 5.93
N TYR A 47 -9.05 3.07 5.61
CA TYR A 47 -7.93 4.01 5.50
C TYR A 47 -7.49 4.13 4.05
N ILE A 48 -7.19 5.35 3.64
CA ILE A 48 -6.58 5.65 2.33
C ILE A 48 -5.13 6.04 2.57
N PHE A 49 -4.22 5.32 1.94
CA PHE A 49 -2.79 5.59 1.98
C PHE A 49 -2.27 5.91 0.57
N PRO A 50 -1.25 6.75 0.45
CA PRO A 50 -0.45 6.80 -0.77
C PRO A 50 0.12 5.42 -1.10
N GLY A 51 0.31 5.12 -2.37
CA GLY A 51 0.98 3.88 -2.79
C GLY A 51 2.37 3.77 -2.15
N PHE A 52 2.69 2.59 -1.65
CA PHE A 52 4.00 2.36 -1.05
C PHE A 52 5.08 2.24 -2.13
N ILE A 53 6.22 2.87 -1.87
CA ILE A 53 7.43 2.73 -2.69
C ILE A 53 8.31 1.70 -1.98
N ASN A 54 8.52 0.57 -2.62
CA ASN A 54 9.40 -0.47 -2.11
C ASN A 54 10.66 -0.54 -2.98
N THR A 55 11.77 -0.10 -2.41
CA THR A 55 13.06 -0.05 -3.11
C THR A 55 13.91 -1.31 -2.90
N HIS A 56 13.48 -2.22 -2.05
CA HIS A 56 14.16 -3.49 -1.78
C HIS A 56 13.14 -4.56 -1.41
N VAL A 57 13.00 -5.58 -2.24
CA VAL A 57 12.06 -6.68 -2.00
C VAL A 57 12.61 -8.00 -2.51
N HIS A 58 12.38 -9.04 -1.73
CA HIS A 58 12.62 -10.44 -2.09
C HIS A 58 11.29 -11.18 -2.16
N SER A 59 10.48 -10.85 -3.18
CA SER A 59 9.08 -11.30 -3.25
C SER A 59 8.93 -12.82 -3.28
N TYR A 60 9.86 -13.53 -3.91
CA TYR A 60 9.87 -15.00 -3.95
C TYR A 60 10.00 -15.64 -2.57
N GLN A 61 10.67 -14.97 -1.63
CA GLN A 61 10.83 -15.48 -0.26
C GLN A 61 9.50 -15.58 0.50
N ASN A 62 8.45 -14.90 0.04
CA ASN A 62 7.13 -15.09 0.64
C ASN A 62 6.58 -16.52 0.48
N LEU A 63 7.01 -17.23 -0.55
CA LEU A 63 6.67 -18.64 -0.75
C LEU A 63 7.39 -19.56 0.24
N LEU A 64 8.45 -19.08 0.87
CA LEU A 64 9.31 -19.84 1.78
C LEU A 64 8.94 -19.65 3.26
N LYS A 65 7.82 -18.98 3.54
CA LYS A 65 7.36 -18.76 4.92
C LYS A 65 7.20 -20.09 5.66
N GLY A 66 7.84 -20.18 6.84
CA GLY A 66 7.81 -21.37 7.68
C GLY A 66 8.81 -22.45 7.30
N MET A 67 9.64 -22.24 6.26
CA MET A 67 10.70 -23.18 5.88
C MET A 67 12.01 -22.82 6.59
N GLY A 68 12.60 -23.80 7.28
CA GLY A 68 13.88 -23.64 7.96
C GLY A 68 13.89 -22.64 9.11
N THR A 69 12.80 -22.58 9.89
CA THR A 69 12.63 -21.62 11.00
C THR A 69 13.60 -21.84 12.16
N ASP A 70 14.22 -23.01 12.22
CA ASP A 70 15.23 -23.44 13.18
C ASP A 70 16.68 -23.25 12.71
N LEU A 71 16.85 -22.77 11.46
CA LEU A 71 18.16 -22.55 10.88
C LEU A 71 18.69 -21.14 11.18
N CYS A 72 20.01 -21.02 11.37
CA CYS A 72 20.66 -19.71 11.35
C CYS A 72 20.59 -19.10 9.93
N PHE A 73 20.83 -17.79 9.80
CA PHE A 73 20.71 -17.10 8.50
C PHE A 73 21.56 -17.74 7.40
N ALA A 74 22.79 -18.11 7.69
CA ALA A 74 23.69 -18.67 6.67
C ALA A 74 23.18 -20.02 6.15
N ASP A 75 22.76 -20.90 7.07
CA ASP A 75 22.21 -22.21 6.71
C ASP A 75 20.87 -22.08 6.00
N TRP A 76 19.99 -21.20 6.48
CA TRP A 76 18.72 -20.90 5.81
C TRP A 76 18.94 -20.39 4.38
N PHE A 77 19.89 -19.46 4.20
CA PHE A 77 20.20 -18.92 2.87
C PHE A 77 20.66 -20.01 1.91
N MET A 78 21.58 -20.88 2.36
CA MET A 78 22.14 -21.92 1.51
C MET A 78 21.18 -23.08 1.23
N GLN A 79 20.36 -23.46 2.20
CA GLN A 79 19.50 -24.66 2.10
C GLN A 79 18.09 -24.34 1.58
N VAL A 80 17.62 -23.11 1.76
CA VAL A 80 16.25 -22.72 1.43
C VAL A 80 16.21 -21.61 0.39
N ALA A 81 16.76 -20.44 0.69
CA ALA A 81 16.59 -19.25 -0.14
C ALA A 81 17.32 -19.35 -1.48
N SER A 82 18.58 -19.78 -1.48
CA SER A 82 19.40 -19.88 -2.71
C SER A 82 18.86 -20.94 -3.69
N PRO A 83 18.55 -22.17 -3.26
CA PRO A 83 17.92 -23.16 -4.16
C PRO A 83 16.58 -22.70 -4.72
N ALA A 84 15.72 -22.10 -3.88
CA ALA A 84 14.43 -21.58 -4.34
C ALA A 84 14.58 -20.44 -5.34
N GLY A 85 15.53 -19.52 -5.11
CA GLY A 85 15.82 -18.43 -6.06
C GLY A 85 16.36 -18.91 -7.40
N ALA A 86 17.03 -20.06 -7.44
CA ALA A 86 17.53 -20.66 -8.68
C ALA A 86 16.46 -21.39 -9.49
N MET A 87 15.28 -21.66 -8.89
CA MET A 87 14.15 -22.35 -9.55
C MET A 87 13.12 -21.38 -10.14
N LEU A 88 13.20 -20.08 -9.81
CA LEU A 88 12.29 -19.04 -10.24
C LEU A 88 12.93 -18.06 -11.21
#